data_0470870e4877737e60acfbc60ba66d55
#
_entry.id   0470870e4877737e60acfbc60ba66d55
#
_cell.length_a   1.000
_cell.length_b   1.000
_cell.length_c   1.000
_cell.angle_alpha   90.00
_cell.angle_beta   90.00
_cell.angle_gamma   90.00
#
_symmetry.space_group_name_H-M   'P 1'
#
loop_
_entity.id
_entity.type
_entity.pdbx_description
1 polymer ?
#
loop_
_entity_poly.entity_id
_entity_poly.type
_entity_poly.pdbx_seq_one_letter_code
_entity_poly.pdbx_strand_id
1 'polypeptide(L)'
;MIADWHAWEETEDLSIFDCIKEVISLHITYGLKNFVVIQMPSPPAPPVPQRSIIEGISAFLSEAILQYPSATWRACSCVHTLLLVPNYSSETEGVKQSLAVVFTRAAFSHFRAIQSKPCPLWKPLVLAISSCYLCCPDIVDGILNKDEDGGFTIWASALASVCSSTFEPGLCTESEIKLAVLTLAKVVERLLGLGNPGGNLLQDCYASLMEASVRLKEVQEETENDEEDDEAEDGDEDDDDESQDDNEVLYKRLTN
;
A
#
# COMPACT_ATOMS: atom_id res chain seq x y z
N MET A 1 -13.09 -20.30 0.30
CA MET A 1 -13.23 -19.53 -0.94
C MET A 1 -11.96 -18.75 -1.32
N ILE A 2 -11.26 -18.15 -0.40
CA ILE A 2 -10.01 -17.40 -0.66
C ILE A 2 -8.75 -18.28 -0.53
N ALA A 3 -8.90 -19.58 -0.31
CA ALA A 3 -7.79 -20.46 0.08
C ALA A 3 -7.13 -21.20 -1.09
N ASP A 4 -7.67 -21.14 -2.28
CA ASP A 4 -7.12 -21.82 -3.45
C ASP A 4 -6.66 -20.81 -4.51
N TRP A 5 -5.41 -20.38 -4.35
CA TRP A 5 -4.78 -19.44 -5.23
C TRP A 5 -4.55 -19.98 -6.64
N HIS A 6 -4.32 -21.28 -6.76
CA HIS A 6 -4.12 -21.90 -8.08
C HIS A 6 -5.34 -21.74 -8.98
N ALA A 7 -6.55 -21.81 -8.43
CA ALA A 7 -7.78 -21.59 -9.19
C ALA A 7 -7.88 -20.16 -9.74
N TRP A 8 -7.35 -19.18 -9.01
CA TRP A 8 -7.32 -17.77 -9.46
C TRP A 8 -6.23 -17.51 -10.48
N GLU A 9 -5.06 -18.13 -10.33
CA GLU A 9 -3.95 -18.01 -11.28
C GLU A 9 -4.30 -18.61 -12.63
N GLU A 10 -4.94 -19.79 -12.66
CA GLU A 10 -5.36 -20.46 -13.89
C GLU A 10 -6.41 -19.68 -14.69
N THR A 11 -7.28 -18.94 -14.00
CA THR A 11 -8.34 -18.13 -14.65
C THR A 11 -7.89 -16.71 -14.98
N GLU A 12 -6.73 -16.28 -14.48
CA GLU A 12 -6.27 -14.87 -14.52
C GLU A 12 -7.31 -13.87 -13.99
N ASP A 13 -8.28 -14.36 -13.21
CA ASP A 13 -9.34 -13.53 -12.65
C ASP A 13 -8.83 -12.79 -11.41
N LEU A 14 -8.51 -11.52 -11.60
CA LEU A 14 -8.04 -10.63 -10.54
C LEU A 14 -9.16 -9.88 -9.80
N SER A 15 -10.44 -10.13 -10.13
CA SER A 15 -11.61 -9.49 -9.51
C SER A 15 -11.72 -9.72 -8.00
N ILE A 16 -11.06 -10.75 -7.47
CA ILE A 16 -10.97 -11.00 -6.02
C ILE A 16 -10.35 -9.82 -5.26
N PHE A 17 -9.40 -9.12 -5.87
CA PHE A 17 -8.78 -7.95 -5.24
C PHE A 17 -9.75 -6.78 -5.14
N ASP A 18 -10.63 -6.61 -6.13
CA ASP A 18 -11.68 -5.59 -6.11
C ASP A 18 -12.73 -5.92 -5.04
N CYS A 19 -13.13 -7.19 -4.93
CA CYS A 19 -13.97 -7.66 -3.83
C CYS A 19 -13.34 -7.39 -2.45
N ILE A 20 -12.03 -7.58 -2.29
CA ILE A 20 -11.32 -7.32 -1.04
C ILE A 20 -11.35 -5.81 -0.73
N LYS A 21 -11.07 -4.96 -1.72
CA LYS A 21 -11.13 -3.49 -1.56
C LYS A 21 -12.54 -3.04 -1.15
N GLU A 22 -13.57 -3.56 -1.80
CA GLU A 22 -14.96 -3.24 -1.48
C GLU A 22 -15.31 -3.63 -0.04
N VAL A 23 -14.94 -4.82 0.41
CA VAL A 23 -15.15 -5.25 1.80
C VAL A 23 -14.45 -4.32 2.79
N ILE A 24 -13.23 -3.87 2.49
CA ILE A 24 -12.50 -2.93 3.32
C ILE A 24 -13.18 -1.56 3.32
N SER A 25 -13.61 -1.06 2.16
CA SER A 25 -14.31 0.21 2.00
C SER A 25 -15.62 0.24 2.79
N LEU A 26 -16.41 -0.82 2.72
CA LEU A 26 -17.63 -0.98 3.51
C LEU A 26 -17.34 -0.96 5.02
N HIS A 27 -16.25 -1.59 5.45
CA HIS A 27 -15.84 -1.55 6.85
C HIS A 27 -15.49 -0.13 7.31
N ILE A 28 -14.77 0.63 6.50
CA ILE A 28 -14.43 2.02 6.77
C ILE A 28 -15.69 2.89 6.84
N THR A 29 -16.56 2.77 5.83
CA THR A 29 -17.75 3.62 5.68
C THR A 29 -18.79 3.38 6.78
N TYR A 30 -19.04 2.14 7.14
CA TYR A 30 -20.12 1.76 8.04
C TYR A 30 -19.65 1.40 9.44
N GLY A 31 -18.36 1.49 9.73
CA GLY A 31 -17.80 1.21 11.05
C GLY A 31 -18.09 -0.22 11.50
N LEU A 32 -18.08 -1.19 10.60
CA LEU A 32 -18.28 -2.59 10.93
C LEU A 32 -17.18 -3.01 11.89
N LYS A 33 -17.50 -3.00 13.20
CA LYS A 33 -16.54 -3.22 14.29
C LYS A 33 -15.92 -4.61 14.30
N ASN A 34 -16.51 -5.55 13.57
CA ASN A 34 -16.00 -6.90 13.48
C ASN A 34 -16.14 -7.37 12.04
N PHE A 35 -15.05 -7.77 11.45
CA PHE A 35 -15.10 -8.79 10.40
C PHE A 35 -15.67 -10.03 11.08
N VAL A 36 -16.99 -10.18 11.01
CA VAL A 36 -17.72 -11.23 11.71
C VAL A 36 -17.15 -12.58 11.30
N VAL A 37 -16.75 -13.35 12.27
CA VAL A 37 -16.45 -14.76 12.06
C VAL A 37 -17.74 -15.40 11.60
N ILE A 38 -17.89 -15.66 10.32
CA ILE A 38 -19.02 -16.42 9.79
C ILE A 38 -18.82 -17.85 10.28
N GLN A 39 -19.54 -18.24 11.32
CA GLN A 39 -19.66 -19.63 11.68
C GLN A 39 -20.44 -20.33 10.57
N MET A 40 -19.72 -20.96 9.67
CA MET A 40 -20.36 -21.93 8.79
C MET A 40 -20.93 -23.05 9.66
N PRO A 41 -22.22 -23.46 9.49
CA PRO A 41 -22.77 -24.64 10.18
C PRO A 41 -21.90 -25.82 9.82
N SER A 42 -21.28 -26.43 10.82
CA SER A 42 -20.36 -27.56 10.66
C SER A 42 -21.09 -28.80 10.20
N PRO A 43 -20.73 -29.40 9.07
CA PRO A 43 -20.85 -30.84 8.94
C PRO A 43 -19.89 -31.51 9.96
N PRO A 44 -20.02 -32.80 10.26
CA PRO A 44 -19.22 -33.51 11.28
C PRO A 44 -17.77 -33.74 10.79
N ALA A 45 -17.05 -32.68 10.50
CA ALA A 45 -15.64 -32.63 10.19
C ALA A 45 -14.89 -32.09 11.42
N PRO A 46 -13.61 -32.45 11.65
CA PRO A 46 -12.84 -31.91 12.74
C PRO A 46 -12.85 -30.35 12.66
N PRO A 47 -12.92 -29.66 13.80
CA PRO A 47 -13.01 -28.20 13.81
C PRO A 47 -11.79 -27.61 13.11
N VAL A 48 -12.02 -27.00 11.94
CA VAL A 48 -11.03 -26.17 11.30
C VAL A 48 -10.87 -24.93 12.19
N PRO A 49 -9.64 -24.54 12.56
CA PRO A 49 -9.42 -23.35 13.36
C PRO A 49 -10.08 -22.17 12.66
N GLN A 50 -11.01 -21.51 13.37
CA GLN A 50 -11.70 -20.32 12.86
C GLN A 50 -10.67 -19.20 12.75
N ARG A 51 -10.34 -18.80 11.53
CA ARG A 51 -9.56 -17.58 11.27
C ARG A 51 -10.53 -16.42 11.16
N SER A 52 -10.11 -15.26 11.68
CA SER A 52 -10.81 -14.01 11.40
C SER A 52 -10.74 -13.70 9.89
N ILE A 53 -11.70 -12.93 9.38
CA ILE A 53 -11.68 -12.52 7.96
C ILE A 53 -10.38 -11.77 7.65
N ILE A 54 -9.94 -10.91 8.57
CA ILE A 54 -8.70 -10.14 8.42
C ILE A 54 -7.46 -11.04 8.35
N GLU A 55 -7.40 -12.12 9.14
CA GLU A 55 -6.32 -13.11 9.06
C GLU A 55 -6.34 -13.85 7.73
N GLY A 56 -7.54 -14.17 7.22
CA GLY A 56 -7.72 -14.79 5.91
C GLY A 56 -7.24 -13.87 4.77
N ILE A 57 -7.67 -12.62 4.79
CA ILE A 57 -7.25 -11.61 3.80
C ILE A 57 -5.74 -11.39 3.88
N SER A 58 -5.17 -11.25 5.08
CA SER A 58 -3.73 -11.00 5.23
C SER A 58 -2.87 -12.16 4.73
N ALA A 59 -3.29 -13.39 5.00
CA ALA A 59 -2.61 -14.58 4.49
C ALA A 59 -2.66 -14.65 2.96
N PHE A 60 -3.83 -14.41 2.37
CA PHE A 60 -4.02 -14.38 0.93
C PHE A 60 -3.17 -13.32 0.25
N LEU A 61 -3.20 -12.08 0.73
CA LEU A 61 -2.41 -10.98 0.16
C LEU A 61 -0.90 -11.21 0.30
N SER A 62 -0.45 -11.77 1.43
CA SER A 62 0.97 -12.10 1.63
C SER A 62 1.44 -13.18 0.67
N GLU A 63 0.63 -14.20 0.43
CA GLU A 63 0.94 -15.24 -0.54
C GLU A 63 0.97 -14.68 -1.96
N ALA A 64 0.00 -13.82 -2.32
CA ALA A 64 -0.03 -13.12 -3.59
C ALA A 64 1.25 -12.30 -3.84
N ILE A 65 1.69 -11.57 -2.82
CA ILE A 65 2.93 -10.77 -2.88
C ILE A 65 4.16 -11.65 -3.10
N LEU A 66 4.23 -12.80 -2.43
CA LEU A 66 5.43 -13.64 -2.44
C LEU A 66 5.55 -14.52 -3.68
N GLN A 67 4.44 -15.03 -4.20
CA GLN A 67 4.46 -16.15 -5.14
C GLN A 67 3.92 -15.81 -6.54
N TYR A 68 3.11 -14.74 -6.67
CA TYR A 68 2.36 -14.48 -7.90
C TYR A 68 2.65 -13.10 -8.49
N PRO A 69 3.67 -12.99 -9.37
CA PRO A 69 4.11 -11.70 -9.93
C PRO A 69 3.00 -10.90 -10.63
N SER A 70 2.07 -11.58 -11.31
CA SER A 70 0.94 -10.95 -12.00
C SER A 70 -0.05 -10.26 -11.06
N ALA A 71 -0.13 -10.71 -9.81
CA ALA A 71 -1.04 -10.18 -8.80
C ALA A 71 -0.36 -9.23 -7.81
N THR A 72 0.97 -9.11 -7.84
CA THR A 72 1.73 -8.38 -6.82
C THR A 72 1.25 -6.94 -6.64
N TRP A 73 1.05 -6.20 -7.73
CA TRP A 73 0.66 -4.79 -7.64
C TRP A 73 -0.76 -4.61 -7.06
N ARG A 74 -1.72 -5.48 -7.41
CA ARG A 74 -3.07 -5.46 -6.85
C ARG A 74 -3.09 -5.83 -5.38
N ALA A 75 -2.31 -6.84 -4.99
CA ALA A 75 -2.14 -7.20 -3.59
C ALA A 75 -1.52 -6.06 -2.77
N CYS A 76 -0.50 -5.38 -3.30
CA CYS A 76 0.10 -4.21 -2.66
C CYS A 76 -0.88 -3.04 -2.51
N SER A 77 -1.73 -2.79 -3.51
CA SER A 77 -2.80 -1.79 -3.43
C SER A 77 -3.81 -2.13 -2.32
N CYS A 78 -4.22 -3.40 -2.20
CA CYS A 78 -5.09 -3.84 -1.09
C CYS A 78 -4.42 -3.66 0.29
N VAL A 79 -3.12 -3.91 0.41
CA VAL A 79 -2.35 -3.65 1.65
C VAL A 79 -2.46 -2.19 2.04
N HIS A 80 -2.27 -1.29 1.08
CA HIS A 80 -2.37 0.14 1.30
C HIS A 80 -3.76 0.53 1.84
N THR A 81 -4.83 0.13 1.14
CA THR A 81 -6.21 0.39 1.57
C THR A 81 -6.49 -0.15 2.97
N LEU A 82 -6.03 -1.37 3.27
CA LEU A 82 -6.25 -2.02 4.56
C LEU A 82 -5.56 -1.29 5.73
N LEU A 83 -4.37 -0.75 5.52
CA LEU A 83 -3.62 -0.02 6.54
C LEU A 83 -4.12 1.41 6.76
N LEU A 84 -4.82 1.99 5.77
CA LEU A 84 -5.43 3.32 5.89
C LEU A 84 -6.70 3.34 6.74
N VAL A 85 -7.31 2.19 7.06
CA VAL A 85 -8.49 2.11 7.94
C VAL A 85 -8.21 2.89 9.23
N PRO A 86 -9.08 3.84 9.63
CA PRO A 86 -8.87 4.62 10.84
C PRO A 86 -8.77 3.77 12.10
N ASN A 87 -7.98 4.22 13.08
CA ASN A 87 -7.84 3.55 14.37
C ASN A 87 -9.01 3.91 15.28
N TYR A 88 -10.06 3.08 15.31
CA TYR A 88 -11.21 3.29 16.16
C TYR A 88 -11.06 2.71 17.58
N SER A 89 -10.06 1.83 17.78
CA SER A 89 -9.81 1.18 19.06
C SER A 89 -8.39 0.65 19.17
N SER A 90 -7.95 0.33 20.39
CA SER A 90 -6.67 -0.34 20.62
C SER A 90 -6.58 -1.72 19.96
N GLU A 91 -7.71 -2.39 19.76
CA GLU A 91 -7.74 -3.65 19.02
C GLU A 91 -7.40 -3.45 17.55
N THR A 92 -7.94 -2.39 16.93
CA THR A 92 -7.62 -2.03 15.55
C THR A 92 -6.14 -1.73 15.39
N GLU A 93 -5.54 -1.03 16.35
CA GLU A 93 -4.10 -0.76 16.35
C GLU A 93 -3.28 -2.03 16.42
N GLY A 94 -3.62 -2.97 17.31
CA GLY A 94 -2.94 -4.26 17.42
C GLY A 94 -3.05 -5.10 16.14
N VAL A 95 -4.20 -5.07 15.48
CA VAL A 95 -4.38 -5.72 14.17
C VAL A 95 -3.48 -5.09 13.12
N LYS A 96 -3.45 -3.77 13.01
CA LYS A 96 -2.57 -3.07 12.06
C LYS A 96 -1.10 -3.35 12.28
N GLN A 97 -0.65 -3.40 13.53
CA GLN A 97 0.73 -3.79 13.86
C GLN A 97 1.05 -5.20 13.34
N SER A 98 0.13 -6.15 13.55
CA SER A 98 0.28 -7.52 13.05
C SER A 98 0.32 -7.57 11.52
N LEU A 99 -0.54 -6.81 10.86
CA LEU A 99 -0.57 -6.70 9.39
C LEU A 99 0.72 -6.08 8.85
N ALA A 100 1.20 -4.99 9.48
CA ALA A 100 2.45 -4.35 9.09
C ALA A 100 3.64 -5.32 9.18
N VAL A 101 3.68 -6.19 10.20
CA VAL A 101 4.72 -7.24 10.32
C VAL A 101 4.67 -8.20 9.14
N VAL A 102 3.49 -8.73 8.84
CA VAL A 102 3.32 -9.77 7.81
C VAL A 102 3.63 -9.20 6.41
N PHE A 103 3.04 -8.04 6.10
CA PHE A 103 3.20 -7.43 4.78
C PHE A 103 4.61 -6.88 4.55
N THR A 104 5.25 -6.29 5.56
CA THR A 104 6.64 -5.82 5.43
C THR A 104 7.57 -6.98 5.10
N ARG A 105 7.44 -8.12 5.79
CA ARG A 105 8.27 -9.30 5.50
C ARG A 105 8.02 -9.84 4.10
N ALA A 106 6.75 -10.00 3.71
CA ALA A 106 6.42 -10.51 2.39
C ALA A 106 6.94 -9.58 1.29
N ALA A 107 6.65 -8.27 1.39
CA ALA A 107 7.06 -7.29 0.39
C ALA A 107 8.59 -7.13 0.34
N PHE A 108 9.27 -7.07 1.49
CA PHE A 108 10.73 -6.90 1.51
C PHE A 108 11.45 -8.15 1.00
N SER A 109 11.02 -9.34 1.37
CA SER A 109 11.58 -10.60 0.85
C SER A 109 11.46 -10.68 -0.66
N HIS A 110 10.29 -10.38 -1.22
CA HIS A 110 10.09 -10.37 -2.66
C HIS A 110 10.89 -9.26 -3.35
N PHE A 111 10.87 -8.03 -2.81
CA PHE A 111 11.67 -6.91 -3.30
C PHE A 111 13.15 -7.29 -3.42
N ARG A 112 13.72 -7.89 -2.39
CA ARG A 112 15.12 -8.34 -2.39
C ARG A 112 15.41 -9.36 -3.49
N ALA A 113 14.48 -10.25 -3.77
CA ALA A 113 14.61 -11.25 -4.81
C ALA A 113 14.57 -10.65 -6.23
N ILE A 114 13.87 -9.54 -6.44
CA ILE A 114 13.64 -8.96 -7.77
C ILE A 114 14.19 -7.54 -7.96
N GLN A 115 14.90 -6.96 -7.00
CA GLN A 115 15.41 -5.57 -7.07
C GLN A 115 16.33 -5.30 -8.27
N SER A 116 16.94 -6.33 -8.85
CA SER A 116 17.73 -6.25 -10.10
C SER A 116 16.86 -6.24 -11.36
N LYS A 117 15.56 -6.44 -11.24
CA LYS A 117 14.61 -6.41 -12.34
C LYS A 117 14.16 -4.96 -12.62
N PRO A 118 13.45 -4.70 -13.73
CA PRO A 118 12.89 -3.38 -14.02
C PRO A 118 11.99 -2.86 -12.90
N CYS A 119 12.05 -1.55 -12.64
CA CYS A 119 11.34 -0.86 -11.56
C CYS A 119 9.84 -1.16 -11.47
N PRO A 120 9.06 -1.22 -12.56
CA PRO A 120 7.64 -1.48 -12.47
C PRO A 120 7.28 -2.76 -11.71
N LEU A 121 8.20 -3.74 -11.66
CA LEU A 121 7.98 -5.00 -10.96
C LEU A 121 8.15 -4.89 -9.45
N TRP A 122 9.08 -4.07 -8.97
CA TRP A 122 9.35 -3.95 -7.54
C TRP A 122 8.85 -2.64 -6.89
N LYS A 123 8.51 -1.62 -7.69
CA LYS A 123 7.93 -0.36 -7.18
C LYS A 123 6.71 -0.60 -6.26
N PRO A 124 5.72 -1.43 -6.62
CA PRO A 124 4.58 -1.70 -5.73
C PRO A 124 4.99 -2.27 -4.37
N LEU A 125 6.04 -3.09 -4.32
CA LEU A 125 6.55 -3.67 -3.08
C LEU A 125 7.15 -2.60 -2.17
N VAL A 126 7.91 -1.67 -2.72
CA VAL A 126 8.48 -0.54 -1.97
C VAL A 126 7.37 0.36 -1.42
N LEU A 127 6.32 0.63 -2.21
CA LEU A 127 5.16 1.41 -1.78
C LEU A 127 4.32 0.68 -0.72
N ALA A 128 4.17 -0.65 -0.81
CA ALA A 128 3.51 -1.43 0.23
C ALA A 128 4.26 -1.36 1.57
N ILE A 129 5.60 -1.44 1.54
CA ILE A 129 6.43 -1.24 2.74
C ILE A 129 6.25 0.20 3.27
N SER A 130 6.13 1.19 2.39
CA SER A 130 5.89 2.59 2.75
C SER A 130 4.57 2.76 3.50
N SER A 131 3.50 2.09 3.07
CA SER A 131 2.21 2.07 3.77
C SER A 131 2.34 1.45 5.17
N CYS A 132 3.09 0.35 5.29
CA CYS A 132 3.39 -0.26 6.59
C CYS A 132 4.19 0.68 7.48
N TYR A 133 5.18 1.38 6.91
CA TYR A 133 6.04 2.31 7.64
C TYR A 133 5.28 3.53 8.15
N LEU A 134 4.37 4.10 7.36
CA LEU A 134 3.50 5.18 7.83
C LEU A 134 2.63 4.78 9.01
N CYS A 135 2.16 3.52 9.00
CA CYS A 135 1.33 2.97 10.05
C CYS A 135 2.12 2.65 11.34
N CYS A 136 3.26 1.97 11.19
CA CYS A 136 4.04 1.42 12.31
C CYS A 136 5.55 1.54 12.06
N PRO A 137 6.14 2.76 12.10
CA PRO A 137 7.53 2.98 11.69
C PRO A 137 8.55 2.15 12.46
N ASP A 138 8.45 2.08 13.79
CA ASP A 138 9.40 1.34 14.63
C ASP A 138 9.37 -0.17 14.39
N ILE A 139 8.17 -0.70 14.10
CA ILE A 139 7.99 -2.12 13.79
C ILE A 139 8.65 -2.45 12.45
N VAL A 140 8.40 -1.62 11.43
CA VAL A 140 8.96 -1.82 10.09
C VAL A 140 10.48 -1.68 10.11
N ASP A 141 11.02 -0.66 10.78
CA ASP A 141 12.46 -0.47 10.96
C ASP A 141 13.10 -1.70 11.62
N GLY A 142 12.49 -2.19 12.71
CA GLY A 142 12.94 -3.39 13.40
C GLY A 142 12.93 -4.64 12.51
N ILE A 143 11.94 -4.80 11.63
CA ILE A 143 11.86 -5.95 10.71
C ILE A 143 12.92 -5.85 9.63
N LEU A 144 13.01 -4.71 8.95
CA LEU A 144 13.94 -4.49 7.86
C LEU A 144 15.38 -4.73 8.29
N ASN A 145 15.79 -4.22 9.46
CA ASN A 145 17.14 -4.36 9.97
C ASN A 145 17.42 -5.73 10.64
N LYS A 146 16.37 -6.48 11.03
CA LYS A 146 16.53 -7.82 11.56
C LYS A 146 16.74 -8.86 10.46
N ASP A 147 15.99 -8.73 9.39
CA ASP A 147 16.01 -9.70 8.29
C ASP A 147 17.24 -9.49 7.41
N GLU A 148 17.81 -8.28 7.38
CA GLU A 148 19.06 -7.96 6.67
C GLU A 148 19.78 -6.74 7.28
N ASP A 149 21.08 -6.83 7.46
CA ASP A 149 21.89 -5.70 7.91
C ASP A 149 21.76 -4.53 6.89
N GLY A 150 21.26 -3.39 7.38
CA GLY A 150 20.99 -2.22 6.53
C GLY A 150 19.74 -2.32 5.67
N GLY A 151 18.82 -3.23 5.98
CA GLY A 151 17.57 -3.40 5.24
C GLY A 151 16.73 -2.12 5.14
N PHE A 152 16.67 -1.33 6.21
CA PHE A 152 16.06 -0.01 6.20
C PHE A 152 16.71 0.92 5.16
N THR A 153 18.04 0.97 5.12
CA THR A 153 18.80 1.78 4.15
C THR A 153 18.50 1.34 2.72
N ILE A 154 18.46 0.04 2.47
CA ILE A 154 18.17 -0.54 1.15
C ILE A 154 16.78 -0.12 0.67
N TRP A 155 15.76 -0.27 1.52
CA TRP A 155 14.40 0.13 1.20
C TRP A 155 14.26 1.65 1.02
N ALA A 156 14.83 2.46 1.93
CA ALA A 156 14.75 3.92 1.85
C ALA A 156 15.46 4.46 0.60
N SER A 157 16.61 3.89 0.21
CA SER A 157 17.30 4.23 -1.04
C SER A 157 16.47 3.86 -2.27
N ALA A 158 15.78 2.72 -2.26
CA ALA A 158 14.89 2.33 -3.35
C ALA A 158 13.69 3.28 -3.45
N LEU A 159 13.09 3.68 -2.32
CA LEU A 159 12.01 4.66 -2.30
C LEU A 159 12.48 6.01 -2.86
N ALA A 160 13.62 6.52 -2.41
CA ALA A 160 14.20 7.75 -2.93
C ALA A 160 14.43 7.66 -4.45
N SER A 161 14.94 6.54 -4.95
CA SER A 161 15.17 6.34 -6.38
C SER A 161 13.87 6.40 -7.19
N VAL A 162 12.78 5.79 -6.72
CA VAL A 162 11.47 5.82 -7.41
C VAL A 162 10.88 7.22 -7.47
N CYS A 163 11.21 8.06 -6.49
CA CYS A 163 10.71 9.44 -6.39
C CYS A 163 11.53 10.44 -7.20
N SER A 164 12.73 10.05 -7.66
CA SER A 164 13.60 10.93 -8.46
C SER A 164 13.04 11.12 -9.87
N SER A 165 13.07 12.37 -10.34
CA SER A 165 12.64 12.75 -11.69
C SER A 165 13.44 12.07 -12.82
N THR A 166 14.63 11.54 -12.50
CA THR A 166 15.47 10.83 -13.46
C THR A 166 15.06 9.38 -13.69
N PHE A 167 14.09 8.90 -12.90
CA PHE A 167 13.68 7.51 -12.92
C PHE A 167 12.39 7.31 -13.75
N GLU A 168 12.44 6.57 -14.82
CA GLU A 168 11.28 6.26 -15.65
C GLU A 168 10.98 4.75 -15.68
N PRO A 169 9.69 4.33 -15.49
CA PRO A 169 8.57 5.14 -15.05
C PRO A 169 8.60 5.34 -13.52
N GLY A 170 8.62 6.60 -13.08
CA GLY A 170 8.53 6.96 -11.66
C GLY A 170 7.14 6.70 -11.06
N LEU A 171 6.77 7.53 -10.08
CA LEU A 171 5.41 7.54 -9.52
C LEU A 171 4.43 8.10 -10.57
N CYS A 172 3.29 7.43 -10.77
CA CYS A 172 2.37 7.75 -11.85
C CYS A 172 1.08 8.41 -11.36
N THR A 173 0.61 8.07 -10.16
CA THR A 173 -0.64 8.57 -9.62
C THR A 173 -0.42 9.54 -8.47
N GLU A 174 -1.36 10.45 -8.25
CA GLU A 174 -1.34 11.37 -7.13
C GLU A 174 -1.23 10.63 -5.79
N SER A 175 -1.95 9.53 -5.63
CA SER A 175 -1.92 8.70 -4.42
C SER A 175 -0.54 8.07 -4.17
N GLU A 176 0.16 7.59 -5.22
CA GLU A 176 1.54 7.10 -5.09
C GLU A 176 2.49 8.22 -4.66
N ILE A 177 2.35 9.42 -5.25
CA ILE A 177 3.20 10.57 -4.93
C ILE A 177 2.94 11.03 -3.49
N LYS A 178 1.68 11.15 -3.06
CA LYS A 178 1.32 11.48 -1.67
C LYS A 178 1.91 10.49 -0.67
N LEU A 179 1.74 9.19 -0.95
CA LEU A 179 2.31 8.13 -0.10
C LEU A 179 3.82 8.28 0.03
N ALA A 180 4.51 8.52 -1.08
CA ALA A 180 5.96 8.68 -1.11
C ALA A 180 6.41 9.93 -0.35
N VAL A 181 5.77 11.08 -0.57
CA VAL A 181 6.07 12.34 0.15
C VAL A 181 5.92 12.16 1.66
N LEU A 182 4.80 11.60 2.12
CA LEU A 182 4.55 11.37 3.55
C LEU A 182 5.59 10.40 4.14
N THR A 183 5.92 9.35 3.40
CA THR A 183 6.89 8.36 3.84
C THR A 183 8.30 8.95 3.91
N LEU A 184 8.74 9.64 2.86
CA LEU A 184 10.05 10.29 2.83
C LEU A 184 10.20 11.35 3.92
N ALA A 185 9.15 12.13 4.22
CA ALA A 185 9.16 13.07 5.32
C ALA A 185 9.46 12.38 6.66
N LYS A 186 8.78 11.26 6.96
CA LYS A 186 9.07 10.45 8.16
C LYS A 186 10.44 9.79 8.14
N VAL A 187 10.91 9.33 6.98
CA VAL A 187 12.27 8.76 6.84
C VAL A 187 13.32 9.83 7.12
N VAL A 188 13.17 11.03 6.54
CA VAL A 188 14.09 12.15 6.78
C VAL A 188 14.09 12.56 8.26
N GLU A 189 12.91 12.68 8.88
CA GLU A 189 12.79 12.96 10.32
C GLU A 189 13.53 11.90 11.16
N ARG A 190 13.35 10.62 10.84
CA ARG A 190 14.04 9.50 11.50
C ARG A 190 15.55 9.60 11.34
N LEU A 191 16.03 9.83 10.12
CA LEU A 191 17.46 9.93 9.82
C LEU A 191 18.12 11.12 10.55
N LEU A 192 17.43 12.26 10.63
CA LEU A 192 17.87 13.41 11.41
C LEU A 192 17.98 13.10 12.91
N GLY A 193 17.01 12.36 13.46
CA GLY A 193 16.99 11.94 14.86
C GLY A 193 18.12 10.97 15.23
N LEU A 194 18.64 10.19 14.29
CA LEU A 194 19.75 9.24 14.50
C LEU A 194 21.14 9.91 14.52
N GLY A 195 21.25 11.21 14.27
CA GLY A 195 22.49 11.95 14.39
C GLY A 195 23.59 11.51 13.42
N ASN A 196 23.39 11.72 12.14
CA ASN A 196 24.32 11.39 11.05
C ASN A 196 24.45 9.89 10.75
N PRO A 197 23.43 9.26 10.17
CA PRO A 197 23.57 7.93 9.59
C PRO A 197 24.58 8.02 8.44
N GLY A 198 25.68 7.30 8.55
CA GLY A 198 26.78 7.33 7.60
C GLY A 198 26.32 7.20 6.14
N GLY A 199 26.72 8.12 5.29
CA GLY A 199 26.45 8.10 3.86
C GLY A 199 25.50 9.21 3.35
N ASN A 200 25.20 9.18 2.05
CA ASN A 200 24.39 10.17 1.36
C ASN A 200 22.86 9.95 1.52
N LEU A 201 22.42 8.89 2.24
CA LEU A 201 21.01 8.49 2.32
C LEU A 201 20.10 9.65 2.74
N LEU A 202 20.49 10.42 3.76
CA LEU A 202 19.71 11.57 4.21
C LEU A 202 19.58 12.63 3.09
N GLN A 203 20.67 12.89 2.40
CA GLN A 203 20.68 13.85 1.30
C GLN A 203 19.81 13.36 0.13
N ASP A 204 19.93 12.09 -0.24
CA ASP A 204 19.16 11.48 -1.31
C ASP A 204 17.66 11.47 -0.97
N CYS A 205 17.28 11.06 0.23
CA CYS A 205 15.88 11.08 0.68
C CYS A 205 15.33 12.51 0.74
N TYR A 206 16.12 13.49 1.18
CA TYR A 206 15.68 14.89 1.22
C TYR A 206 15.50 15.49 -0.18
N ALA A 207 16.44 15.23 -1.10
CA ALA A 207 16.32 15.66 -2.48
C ALA A 207 15.07 15.06 -3.16
N SER A 208 14.87 13.76 -3.00
CA SER A 208 13.70 13.07 -3.55
C SER A 208 12.38 13.53 -2.91
N LEU A 209 12.38 13.88 -1.61
CA LEU A 209 11.22 14.48 -0.96
C LEU A 209 10.85 15.82 -1.60
N MET A 210 11.85 16.68 -1.87
CA MET A 210 11.60 17.96 -2.50
C MET A 210 11.07 17.81 -3.93
N GLU A 211 11.67 16.91 -4.73
CA GLU A 211 11.23 16.64 -6.10
C GLU A 211 9.79 16.09 -6.11
N ALA A 212 9.49 15.10 -5.28
CA ALA A 212 8.15 14.51 -5.18
C ALA A 212 7.10 15.53 -4.68
N SER A 213 7.48 16.46 -3.78
CA SER A 213 6.58 17.51 -3.28
C SER A 213 6.23 18.52 -4.37
N VAL A 214 7.19 18.89 -5.21
CA VAL A 214 6.94 19.77 -6.37
C VAL A 214 6.00 19.09 -7.35
N ARG A 215 6.28 17.83 -7.69
CA ARG A 215 5.44 17.05 -8.60
C ARG A 215 4.02 16.87 -8.06
N LEU A 216 3.87 16.62 -6.76
CA LEU A 216 2.54 16.52 -6.14
C LEU A 216 1.72 17.81 -6.35
N LYS A 217 2.37 18.96 -6.15
CA LYS A 217 1.74 20.25 -6.35
C LYS A 217 1.32 20.45 -7.82
N GLU A 218 2.19 20.09 -8.77
CA GLU A 218 1.89 20.18 -10.21
C GLU A 218 0.66 19.33 -10.57
N VAL A 219 0.62 18.07 -10.13
CA VAL A 219 -0.53 17.18 -10.38
C VAL A 219 -1.82 17.71 -9.76
N GLN A 220 -1.76 18.31 -8.56
CA GLN A 220 -2.94 18.89 -7.92
C GLN A 220 -3.45 20.14 -8.65
N GLU A 221 -2.54 21.00 -9.12
CA GLU A 221 -2.89 22.18 -9.92
C GLU A 221 -3.49 21.81 -11.29
N GLU A 222 -3.02 20.71 -11.91
CA GLU A 222 -3.59 20.18 -13.16
C GLU A 222 -5.02 19.68 -12.93
N THR A 223 -5.25 18.90 -11.87
CA THR A 223 -6.59 18.37 -11.57
C THR A 223 -7.60 19.47 -11.23
N GLU A 224 -7.18 20.52 -10.50
CA GLU A 224 -8.07 21.65 -10.18
C GLU A 224 -8.46 22.46 -11.45
N ASN A 225 -7.55 22.59 -12.41
CA ASN A 225 -7.83 23.29 -13.66
C ASN A 225 -8.80 22.49 -14.56
N ASP A 226 -8.68 21.16 -14.60
CA ASP A 226 -9.58 20.31 -15.38
C ASP A 226 -11.01 20.33 -14.81
N GLU A 227 -11.19 20.41 -13.49
CA GLU A 227 -12.51 20.53 -12.84
C GLU A 227 -13.19 21.88 -13.13
N GLU A 228 -12.44 22.98 -13.36
CA GLU A 228 -13.02 24.28 -13.70
C GLU A 228 -13.50 24.39 -15.16
N ASP A 229 -12.88 23.64 -16.08
CA ASP A 229 -13.27 23.63 -17.50
C ASP A 229 -14.54 22.78 -17.76
N ASP A 230 -14.79 21.72 -16.98
CA ASP A 230 -15.98 20.86 -17.12
C ASP A 230 -17.27 21.53 -16.63
N GLU A 231 -17.23 22.56 -15.79
CA GLU A 231 -18.44 23.31 -15.40
C GLU A 231 -18.97 24.25 -16.51
N ALA A 232 -18.27 24.38 -17.63
CA ALA A 232 -18.62 25.31 -18.71
C ALA A 232 -19.34 24.70 -19.90
N GLU A 233 -19.49 23.39 -20.01
CA GLU A 233 -20.23 22.71 -21.09
C GLU A 233 -21.42 21.88 -20.56
N ASP A 234 -22.54 22.54 -20.32
CA ASP A 234 -23.87 21.91 -20.24
C ASP A 234 -24.27 21.39 -21.65
N GLY A 235 -24.17 20.11 -21.85
CA GLY A 235 -24.59 19.45 -23.11
C GLY A 235 -24.60 17.95 -22.99
N ASP A 236 -25.81 17.39 -22.86
CA ASP A 236 -26.16 15.98 -22.93
C ASP A 236 -25.21 15.12 -23.77
N GLU A 237 -24.67 14.06 -23.16
CA GLU A 237 -24.58 12.72 -23.76
C GLU A 237 -24.06 11.70 -22.70
N ASP A 238 -24.91 10.67 -22.49
CA ASP A 238 -24.61 9.44 -21.77
C ASP A 238 -23.40 8.75 -22.39
N ASP A 239 -22.36 8.45 -21.57
CA ASP A 239 -21.60 7.22 -21.75
C ASP A 239 -20.84 6.83 -20.45
N ASP A 240 -21.17 5.64 -19.98
CA ASP A 240 -20.54 4.92 -18.88
C ASP A 240 -19.08 4.63 -19.20
N ASP A 241 -18.16 5.12 -18.37
CA ASP A 241 -16.98 4.35 -17.88
C ASP A 241 -16.05 5.23 -17.02
N GLU A 242 -16.41 5.49 -15.77
CA GLU A 242 -15.48 6.08 -14.81
C GLU A 242 -15.09 5.07 -13.73
N SER A 243 -13.98 4.41 -13.93
CA SER A 243 -13.23 3.81 -12.85
C SER A 243 -12.46 4.90 -12.10
N GLN A 244 -13.15 5.74 -11.30
CA GLN A 244 -12.51 6.61 -10.34
C GLN A 244 -11.68 5.76 -9.36
N ASP A 245 -10.40 6.10 -9.18
CA ASP A 245 -9.53 5.43 -8.22
C ASP A 245 -10.04 5.73 -6.79
N ASP A 246 -10.86 4.81 -6.25
CA ASP A 246 -11.46 4.90 -4.91
C ASP A 246 -10.44 5.16 -3.78
N ASN A 247 -9.16 4.93 -4.04
CA ASN A 247 -8.08 5.25 -3.11
C ASN A 247 -7.91 6.77 -2.93
N GLU A 248 -8.19 7.57 -3.94
CA GLU A 248 -8.04 9.02 -3.87
C GLU A 248 -9.09 9.66 -2.95
N VAL A 249 -10.33 9.19 -3.04
CA VAL A 249 -11.43 9.64 -2.16
C VAL A 249 -11.15 9.30 -0.70
N LEU A 250 -10.55 8.14 -0.45
CA LEU A 250 -10.16 7.70 0.89
C LEU A 250 -9.03 8.57 1.47
N TYR A 251 -8.03 8.90 0.68
CA TYR A 251 -6.93 9.77 1.10
C TYR A 251 -7.41 11.18 1.44
N LYS A 252 -8.27 11.76 0.62
CA LYS A 252 -8.86 13.10 0.87
C LYS A 252 -9.64 13.17 2.20
N ARG A 253 -10.28 12.06 2.62
CA ARG A 253 -11.03 11.99 3.90
C ARG A 253 -10.15 11.84 5.14
N LEU A 254 -8.94 11.31 5.01
CA LEU A 254 -8.05 11.01 6.14
C LEU A 254 -7.03 12.12 6.41
N THR A 255 -6.87 13.07 5.49
CA THR A 255 -5.92 14.20 5.60
C THR A 255 -6.57 15.53 5.96
N ASN A 256 -7.90 15.60 6.07
CA ASN A 256 -8.68 16.70 6.65
C ASN A 256 -9.16 16.34 8.05
#